data_ea3a32d4d7873598245787ed9933c21f
#
_entry.id   ea3a32d4d7873598245787ed9933c21f
#
_cell.length_a   1.000
_cell.length_b   1.000
_cell.length_c   1.000
_cell.angle_alpha   90.00
_cell.angle_beta   90.00
_cell.angle_gamma   90.00
#
_symmetry.space_group_name_H-M   'P 1'
#
loop_
_entity.id
_entity.type
_entity.pdbx_description
1 polymer ?
#
loop_
_entity_poly.entity_id
_entity_poly.type
_entity_poly.pdbx_seq_one_letter_code
_entity_poly.pdbx_strand_id
1 'polypeptide(L)'
;MHTTPISDIIRRRTSWRTYNGEKLSEEDSQSLLSFIISDLEPLFGSELRFSLIDYKSGTQKLGTYGFIKNARHFIAGAVKPGDMNIEDYGYTLEKIILHATSRGLGTCWLGGFFNKQDFHKALNPIEGEVMPAVTPIGYVQKNRGTFGKVVRYVAGSRNRKPWNDLFFKPDFTSLSKEDAGIFAESLEMIRLGPSASNGQPWRIVLDDESTHFYVKSRSGYETMVRLDMGIALCHFDLSMKETGFNGEWRVQDPKLPSSGLGYVATWRRG
;
A
#
# COMPACT_ATOMS: atom_id res chain seq x y z
N MET A 1 -10.56 15.76 7.33
CA MET A 1 -10.53 15.77 5.84
C MET A 1 -9.20 16.31 5.40
N HIS A 2 -8.51 15.67 4.48
CA HIS A 2 -7.28 16.23 3.89
C HIS A 2 -7.67 17.45 3.04
N THR A 3 -6.97 18.57 3.22
CA THR A 3 -7.13 19.76 2.34
C THR A 3 -6.56 19.52 0.94
N THR A 4 -5.72 18.50 0.79
CA THR A 4 -5.12 18.08 -0.48
C THR A 4 -5.85 16.85 -1.02
N PRO A 5 -6.23 16.83 -2.31
CA PRO A 5 -6.85 15.67 -2.95
C PRO A 5 -6.03 14.39 -2.78
N ILE A 6 -6.72 13.25 -2.59
CA ILE A 6 -6.06 11.95 -2.42
C ILE A 6 -5.29 11.52 -3.67
N SER A 7 -5.81 11.82 -4.83
CA SER A 7 -5.15 11.61 -6.12
C SER A 7 -3.81 12.34 -6.21
N ASP A 8 -3.72 13.56 -5.71
CA ASP A 8 -2.46 14.33 -5.63
C ASP A 8 -1.49 13.72 -4.61
N ILE A 9 -2.00 13.21 -3.49
CA ILE A 9 -1.19 12.53 -2.47
C ILE A 9 -0.59 11.24 -3.07
N ILE A 10 -1.38 10.44 -3.77
CA ILE A 10 -0.93 9.23 -4.46
C ILE A 10 0.15 9.56 -5.49
N ARG A 11 -0.04 10.60 -6.30
CA ARG A 11 0.95 11.05 -7.30
C ARG A 11 2.27 11.51 -6.66
N ARG A 12 2.23 12.16 -5.50
CA ARG A 12 3.42 12.63 -4.76
C ARG A 12 4.14 11.52 -4.01
N ARG A 13 3.41 10.47 -3.58
CA ARG A 13 3.99 9.37 -2.82
C ARG A 13 5.17 8.74 -3.56
N THR A 14 6.28 8.60 -2.88
CA THR A 14 7.47 7.93 -3.40
C THR A 14 8.20 7.19 -2.28
N SER A 15 8.91 6.10 -2.61
CA SER A 15 9.70 5.35 -1.65
C SER A 15 10.97 6.12 -1.27
N TRP A 16 11.08 6.49 0.00
CA TRP A 16 12.24 7.15 0.59
C TRP A 16 13.05 6.15 1.41
N ARG A 17 14.38 6.16 1.23
CA ARG A 17 15.29 5.22 1.89
C ARG A 17 16.37 5.91 2.71
N THR A 18 16.42 7.24 2.68
CA THR A 18 17.36 8.04 3.45
C THR A 18 16.61 9.17 4.14
N TYR A 19 16.73 9.19 5.45
CA TYR A 19 16.10 10.14 6.36
C TYR A 19 17.14 11.05 6.98
N ASN A 20 16.72 12.14 7.62
CA ASN A 20 17.62 13.07 8.29
C ASN A 20 17.96 12.66 9.74
N GLY A 21 17.28 11.65 10.29
CA GLY A 21 17.50 11.13 11.66
C GLY A 21 16.77 11.89 12.75
N GLU A 22 16.04 12.96 12.41
CA GLU A 22 15.30 13.76 13.39
C GLU A 22 14.10 13.00 13.95
N LYS A 23 13.74 13.35 15.19
CA LYS A 23 12.49 12.92 15.79
C LYS A 23 11.32 13.58 15.10
N LEU A 24 10.22 12.85 14.93
CA LEU A 24 8.96 13.46 14.50
C LEU A 24 8.55 14.56 15.50
N SER A 25 8.00 15.65 14.99
CA SER A 25 7.40 16.67 15.83
C SER A 25 6.25 16.07 16.64
N GLU A 26 5.90 16.72 17.75
CA GLU A 26 4.74 16.30 18.54
C GLU A 26 3.46 16.30 17.71
N GLU A 27 3.29 17.32 16.86
CA GLU A 27 2.15 17.45 15.96
C GLU A 27 2.06 16.28 14.95
N ASP A 28 3.18 15.92 14.29
CA ASP A 28 3.20 14.79 13.35
C ASP A 28 2.98 13.45 14.04
N SER A 29 3.58 13.27 15.23
CA SER A 29 3.40 12.07 16.03
C SER A 29 1.96 11.90 16.48
N GLN A 30 1.33 12.95 17.00
CA GLN A 30 -0.07 12.92 17.42
C GLN A 30 -1.02 12.72 16.24
N SER A 31 -0.78 13.37 15.11
CA SER A 31 -1.57 13.19 13.90
C SER A 31 -1.55 11.74 13.41
N LEU A 32 -0.38 11.11 13.39
CA LEU A 32 -0.24 9.69 13.00
C LEU A 32 -0.93 8.76 14.00
N LEU A 33 -0.75 8.98 15.30
CA LEU A 33 -1.38 8.16 16.34
C LEU A 33 -2.90 8.30 16.32
N SER A 34 -3.42 9.52 16.19
CA SER A 34 -4.85 9.75 16.06
C SER A 34 -5.43 9.05 14.82
N PHE A 35 -4.74 9.15 13.67
CA PHE A 35 -5.16 8.47 12.45
C PHE A 35 -5.16 6.95 12.60
N ILE A 36 -4.14 6.37 13.25
CA ILE A 36 -4.04 4.93 13.53
C ILE A 36 -5.18 4.46 14.45
N ILE A 37 -5.63 5.29 15.39
CA ILE A 37 -6.67 4.91 16.35
C ILE A 37 -8.08 5.09 15.78
N SER A 38 -8.33 6.14 14.98
CA SER A 38 -9.69 6.58 14.64
C SER A 38 -10.13 6.28 13.23
N ASP A 39 -9.20 6.09 12.28
CA ASP A 39 -9.51 6.11 10.84
C ASP A 39 -9.14 4.82 10.10
N LEU A 40 -8.72 3.79 10.84
CA LEU A 40 -8.24 2.55 10.23
C LEU A 40 -9.30 1.44 10.28
N GLU A 41 -10.29 1.54 9.40
CA GLU A 41 -11.19 0.41 9.14
C GLU A 41 -10.67 -0.43 7.97
N PRO A 42 -10.44 -1.74 8.17
CA PRO A 42 -10.12 -2.68 7.08
C PRO A 42 -11.36 -2.91 6.22
N LEU A 43 -11.17 -3.21 4.93
CA LEU A 43 -12.29 -3.40 3.99
C LEU A 43 -13.11 -4.66 4.27
N PHE A 44 -12.46 -5.72 4.76
CA PHE A 44 -13.04 -7.05 4.92
C PHE A 44 -13.14 -7.46 6.40
N GLY A 45 -12.94 -6.53 7.33
CA GLY A 45 -13.17 -6.74 8.76
C GLY A 45 -12.08 -7.53 9.47
N SER A 46 -10.87 -7.61 8.95
CA SER A 46 -9.76 -8.31 9.61
C SER A 46 -9.37 -7.64 10.93
N GLU A 47 -9.07 -8.44 11.94
CA GLU A 47 -8.51 -7.95 13.20
C GLU A 47 -7.03 -7.59 13.00
N LEU A 48 -6.74 -6.30 12.98
CA LEU A 48 -5.38 -5.78 12.78
C LEU A 48 -5.12 -4.57 13.67
N ARG A 49 -3.85 -4.31 13.90
CA ARG A 49 -3.40 -3.14 14.65
C ARG A 49 -2.08 -2.63 14.13
N PHE A 50 -1.83 -1.34 14.30
CA PHE A 50 -0.56 -0.69 13.94
C PHE A 50 -0.01 0.09 15.13
N SER A 51 1.31 0.27 15.13
CA SER A 51 2.02 1.05 16.15
C SER A 51 3.11 1.91 15.51
N LEU A 52 3.25 3.12 16.03
CA LEU A 52 4.38 3.99 15.75
C LEU A 52 5.52 3.64 16.71
N ILE A 53 6.63 3.16 16.17
CA ILE A 53 7.82 2.75 16.92
C ILE A 53 8.86 3.85 16.83
N ASP A 54 9.28 4.44 17.97
CA ASP A 54 10.44 5.34 18.05
C ASP A 54 11.71 4.51 18.32
N TYR A 55 12.55 4.41 17.31
CA TYR A 55 13.84 3.74 17.42
C TYR A 55 14.90 4.70 17.95
N LYS A 56 15.24 4.57 19.23
CA LYS A 56 16.38 5.30 19.82
C LYS A 56 17.67 4.60 19.43
N SER A 57 18.53 5.28 18.67
CA SER A 57 19.89 4.83 18.36
C SER A 57 20.62 4.39 19.64
N GLY A 58 21.01 3.12 19.71
CA GLY A 58 21.84 2.57 20.77
C GLY A 58 21.25 1.46 21.63
N THR A 59 19.91 1.29 21.70
CA THR A 59 19.29 0.28 22.56
C THR A 59 18.72 -0.94 21.82
N GLN A 60 18.28 -0.79 20.60
CA GLN A 60 17.83 -1.88 19.72
C GLN A 60 18.18 -1.52 18.27
N LYS A 61 18.77 -2.44 17.53
CA LYS A 61 18.94 -2.28 16.07
C LYS A 61 17.69 -2.85 15.39
N LEU A 62 16.81 -1.99 14.90
CA LEU A 62 15.78 -2.43 13.94
C LEU A 62 16.47 -2.69 12.60
N GLY A 63 16.80 -3.96 12.34
CA GLY A 63 17.56 -4.37 11.18
C GLY A 63 16.77 -4.19 9.89
N THR A 64 17.25 -3.32 9.00
CA THR A 64 16.75 -3.17 7.63
C THR A 64 17.80 -3.55 6.59
N TYR A 65 18.79 -4.35 7.02
CA TYR A 65 19.93 -4.81 6.19
C TYR A 65 20.61 -3.69 5.38
N GLY A 66 20.65 -2.47 5.93
CA GLY A 66 21.23 -1.29 5.26
C GLY A 66 20.38 -0.69 4.15
N PHE A 67 19.18 -1.23 3.92
CA PHE A 67 18.26 -0.73 2.88
C PHE A 67 17.66 0.63 3.23
N ILE A 68 17.48 0.90 4.51
CA ILE A 68 17.01 2.18 5.07
C ILE A 68 18.15 2.83 5.86
N LYS A 69 18.36 4.12 5.66
CA LYS A 69 19.39 4.91 6.32
C LYS A 69 18.76 6.00 7.17
N ASN A 70 19.20 6.11 8.44
CA ASN A 70 18.86 7.17 9.38
C ASN A 70 17.35 7.34 9.65
N ALA A 71 16.51 6.30 9.42
CA ALA A 71 15.14 6.35 9.87
C ALA A 71 15.09 6.17 11.38
N ARG A 72 14.40 7.06 12.08
CA ARG A 72 14.19 7.00 13.52
C ARG A 72 12.86 6.35 13.89
N HIS A 73 11.84 6.52 13.09
CA HIS A 73 10.53 5.97 13.39
C HIS A 73 10.10 4.97 12.31
N PHE A 74 9.30 4.00 12.76
CA PHE A 74 8.72 2.98 11.90
C PHE A 74 7.24 2.79 12.26
N ILE A 75 6.44 2.47 11.27
CA ILE A 75 5.12 1.88 11.48
C ILE A 75 5.25 0.38 11.27
N ALA A 76 4.86 -0.38 12.25
CA ALA A 76 4.69 -1.82 12.17
C ALA A 76 3.29 -2.20 12.62
N GLY A 77 2.73 -3.23 12.02
CA GLY A 77 1.43 -3.74 12.38
C GLY A 77 1.42 -5.25 12.50
N ALA A 78 0.37 -5.76 13.09
CA ALA A 78 0.07 -7.17 13.17
C ALA A 78 -1.37 -7.43 12.76
N VAL A 79 -1.63 -8.58 12.16
CA VAL A 79 -2.96 -9.02 11.74
C VAL A 79 -3.16 -10.48 12.12
N LYS A 80 -4.37 -10.81 12.58
CA LYS A 80 -4.76 -12.20 12.83
C LYS A 80 -4.94 -12.96 11.51
N PRO A 81 -4.74 -14.30 11.50
CA PRO A 81 -5.03 -15.13 10.35
C PRO A 81 -6.50 -15.00 9.91
N GLY A 82 -6.72 -14.96 8.60
CA GLY A 82 -8.06 -14.86 7.99
C GLY A 82 -7.95 -14.79 6.46
N ASP A 83 -9.07 -14.89 5.76
CA ASP A 83 -9.09 -15.03 4.30
C ASP A 83 -8.53 -13.79 3.59
N MET A 84 -8.95 -12.58 3.95
CA MET A 84 -8.53 -11.31 3.34
C MET A 84 -7.58 -10.50 4.23
N ASN A 85 -6.97 -11.14 5.22
CA ASN A 85 -6.17 -10.47 6.24
C ASN A 85 -4.94 -9.74 5.69
N ILE A 86 -4.29 -10.26 4.68
CA ILE A 86 -3.09 -9.66 4.07
C ILE A 86 -3.48 -8.49 3.16
N GLU A 87 -4.57 -8.61 2.44
CA GLU A 87 -5.15 -7.53 1.63
C GLU A 87 -5.60 -6.36 2.52
N ASP A 88 -6.30 -6.64 3.61
CA ASP A 88 -6.71 -5.64 4.61
C ASP A 88 -5.50 -4.96 5.27
N TYR A 89 -4.47 -5.74 5.59
CA TYR A 89 -3.21 -5.19 6.09
C TYR A 89 -2.58 -4.24 5.07
N GLY A 90 -2.52 -4.65 3.81
CA GLY A 90 -1.99 -3.85 2.69
C GLY A 90 -2.77 -2.55 2.49
N TYR A 91 -4.10 -2.65 2.48
CA TYR A 91 -5.02 -1.52 2.39
C TYR A 91 -4.79 -0.51 3.53
N THR A 92 -4.77 -1.00 4.75
CA THR A 92 -4.68 -0.16 5.95
C THR A 92 -3.31 0.50 6.09
N LEU A 93 -2.21 -0.24 5.83
CA LEU A 93 -0.87 0.33 5.87
C LEU A 93 -0.68 1.39 4.77
N GLU A 94 -1.27 1.20 3.58
CA GLU A 94 -1.23 2.24 2.53
C GLU A 94 -2.02 3.48 2.93
N LYS A 95 -3.16 3.37 3.61
CA LYS A 95 -3.86 4.53 4.21
C LYS A 95 -2.92 5.34 5.12
N ILE A 96 -2.18 4.67 6.01
CA ILE A 96 -1.20 5.32 6.89
C ILE A 96 -0.08 5.99 6.07
N ILE A 97 0.43 5.32 5.05
CA ILE A 97 1.47 5.84 4.15
C ILE A 97 0.99 7.09 3.40
N LEU A 98 -0.24 7.08 2.92
CA LEU A 98 -0.84 8.25 2.25
C LEU A 98 -1.08 9.40 3.23
N HIS A 99 -1.56 9.11 4.46
CA HIS A 99 -1.66 10.12 5.51
C HIS A 99 -0.29 10.73 5.85
N ALA A 100 0.74 9.93 6.03
CA ALA A 100 2.11 10.41 6.23
C ALA A 100 2.61 11.27 5.05
N THR A 101 2.29 10.87 3.82
CA THR A 101 2.65 11.61 2.60
C THR A 101 1.95 12.96 2.55
N SER A 102 0.70 13.08 2.99
CA SER A 102 -0.04 14.35 3.06
C SER A 102 0.64 15.35 4.01
N ARG A 103 1.27 14.84 5.07
CA ARG A 103 2.04 15.63 6.04
C ARG A 103 3.50 15.91 5.60
N GLY A 104 3.88 15.49 4.39
CA GLY A 104 5.24 15.69 3.87
C GLY A 104 6.29 14.70 4.43
N LEU A 105 5.86 13.66 5.14
CA LEU A 105 6.75 12.64 5.66
C LEU A 105 7.10 11.60 4.58
N GLY A 106 8.33 11.11 4.61
CA GLY A 106 8.80 10.03 3.74
C GLY A 106 8.48 8.66 4.31
N THR A 107 8.16 7.71 3.42
CA THR A 107 7.87 6.31 3.73
C THR A 107 8.50 5.37 2.71
N CYS A 108 8.59 4.08 3.03
CA CYS A 108 9.01 3.04 2.10
C CYS A 108 8.47 1.67 2.51
N TRP A 109 7.71 1.02 1.66
CA TRP A 109 7.26 -0.35 1.90
C TRP A 109 8.45 -1.32 2.08
N LEU A 110 8.43 -2.09 3.17
CA LEU A 110 9.38 -3.15 3.48
C LEU A 110 8.62 -4.44 3.78
N GLY A 111 8.49 -5.33 2.78
CA GLY A 111 7.83 -6.61 2.95
C GLY A 111 8.79 -7.79 3.18
N GLY A 112 10.07 -7.65 2.79
CA GLY A 112 11.05 -8.73 2.92
C GLY A 112 12.43 -8.27 3.39
N PHE A 113 12.69 -6.96 3.44
CA PHE A 113 14.00 -6.40 3.78
C PHE A 113 14.03 -5.79 5.19
N PHE A 114 13.53 -6.54 6.18
CA PHE A 114 13.61 -6.17 7.57
C PHE A 114 13.76 -7.42 8.47
N ASN A 115 14.41 -7.24 9.62
CA ASN A 115 14.56 -8.31 10.60
C ASN A 115 13.27 -8.45 11.41
N LYS A 116 12.50 -9.49 11.12
CA LYS A 116 11.21 -9.74 11.78
C LYS A 116 11.32 -9.82 13.30
N GLN A 117 12.41 -10.42 13.84
CA GLN A 117 12.56 -10.57 15.29
C GLN A 117 12.71 -9.24 16.01
N ASP A 118 13.44 -8.28 15.41
CA ASP A 118 13.63 -6.96 16.02
C ASP A 118 12.31 -6.18 16.09
N PHE A 119 11.52 -6.23 15.01
CA PHE A 119 10.22 -5.60 14.96
C PHE A 119 9.18 -6.32 15.82
N HIS A 120 9.25 -7.66 15.92
CA HIS A 120 8.40 -8.43 16.83
C HIS A 120 8.59 -8.01 18.28
N LYS A 121 9.84 -7.83 18.74
CA LYS A 121 10.12 -7.33 20.10
C LYS A 121 9.52 -5.94 20.34
N ALA A 122 9.56 -5.07 19.33
CA ALA A 122 9.03 -3.70 19.45
C ALA A 122 7.51 -3.64 19.40
N LEU A 123 6.89 -4.49 18.56
CA LEU A 123 5.43 -4.54 18.37
C LEU A 123 4.72 -5.38 19.45
N ASN A 124 5.44 -6.33 20.08
CA ASN A 124 4.93 -7.30 21.04
C ASN A 124 3.65 -8.00 20.51
N PRO A 125 3.74 -8.78 19.42
CA PRO A 125 2.57 -9.40 18.82
C PRO A 125 1.97 -10.46 19.75
N ILE A 126 0.65 -10.59 19.67
CA ILE A 126 -0.12 -11.63 20.35
C ILE A 126 0.08 -12.95 19.58
N GLU A 127 -0.07 -14.08 20.27
CA GLU A 127 0.05 -15.40 19.66
C GLU A 127 -0.87 -15.54 18.42
N GLY A 128 -0.31 -16.05 17.33
CA GLY A 128 -0.99 -16.25 16.06
C GLY A 128 -1.00 -15.02 15.14
N GLU A 129 -0.67 -13.83 15.60
CA GLU A 129 -0.56 -12.65 14.73
C GLU A 129 0.64 -12.76 13.78
N VAL A 130 0.45 -12.28 12.56
CA VAL A 130 1.52 -12.15 11.57
C VAL A 130 1.83 -10.68 11.27
N MET A 131 3.09 -10.38 10.98
CA MET A 131 3.56 -9.05 10.58
C MET A 131 4.08 -9.13 9.14
N PRO A 132 3.25 -8.82 8.13
CA PRO A 132 3.61 -8.99 6.72
C PRO A 132 4.61 -7.97 6.21
N ALA A 133 4.51 -6.72 6.67
CA ALA A 133 5.33 -5.60 6.22
C ALA A 133 5.48 -4.53 7.29
N VAL A 134 6.46 -3.65 7.11
CA VAL A 134 6.66 -2.44 7.93
C VAL A 134 7.02 -1.27 7.01
N THR A 135 6.95 -0.04 7.52
CA THR A 135 7.46 1.13 6.82
C THR A 135 8.25 2.04 7.75
N PRO A 136 9.46 2.50 7.37
CA PRO A 136 10.08 3.65 8.01
C PRO A 136 9.23 4.89 7.74
N ILE A 137 9.25 5.83 8.67
CA ILE A 137 8.54 7.10 8.56
C ILE A 137 9.37 8.24 9.16
N GLY A 138 9.40 9.39 8.50
CA GLY A 138 10.13 10.55 9.02
C GLY A 138 10.48 11.60 7.96
N TYR A 139 11.23 12.60 8.41
CA TYR A 139 11.72 13.66 7.53
C TYR A 139 12.82 13.15 6.63
N VAL A 140 12.68 13.46 5.34
CA VAL A 140 13.57 12.94 4.31
C VAL A 140 14.82 13.84 4.15
N GLN A 141 15.95 13.21 3.90
CA GLN A 141 17.14 13.94 3.50
C GLN A 141 17.02 14.37 2.03
N LYS A 142 16.93 15.69 1.77
CA LYS A 142 16.71 16.24 0.41
C LYS A 142 17.83 15.87 -0.57
N ASN A 143 19.08 15.79 -0.10
CA ASN A 143 20.20 15.32 -0.92
C ASN A 143 20.20 13.79 -0.98
N ARG A 144 19.54 13.26 -2.01
CA ARG A 144 19.50 11.82 -2.30
C ARG A 144 20.90 11.36 -2.69
N GLY A 145 21.60 10.66 -1.81
CA GLY A 145 22.90 10.07 -2.13
C GLY A 145 22.81 9.10 -3.31
N THR A 146 23.93 8.81 -3.94
CA THR A 146 24.08 7.90 -5.11
C THR A 146 23.40 6.54 -4.89
N PHE A 147 23.46 5.99 -3.68
CA PHE A 147 22.83 4.72 -3.33
C PHE A 147 21.31 4.71 -3.53
N GLY A 148 20.61 5.77 -3.11
CA GLY A 148 19.16 5.87 -3.31
C GLY A 148 18.73 5.98 -4.77
N LYS A 149 19.60 6.55 -5.63
CA LYS A 149 19.38 6.60 -7.08
C LYS A 149 19.55 5.22 -7.71
N VAL A 150 20.58 4.47 -7.32
CA VAL A 150 20.87 3.12 -7.84
C VAL A 150 19.77 2.13 -7.47
N VAL A 151 19.34 2.08 -6.19
CA VAL A 151 18.27 1.16 -5.76
C VAL A 151 16.95 1.46 -6.47
N ARG A 152 16.65 2.73 -6.72
CA ARG A 152 15.44 3.13 -7.47
C ARG A 152 15.54 2.74 -8.95
N TYR A 153 16.70 2.88 -9.56
CA TYR A 153 16.94 2.48 -10.94
C TYR A 153 16.79 0.97 -11.10
N VAL A 154 17.43 0.18 -10.22
CA VAL A 154 17.35 -1.29 -10.22
C VAL A 154 15.93 -1.80 -9.97
N ALA A 155 15.19 -1.14 -9.06
CA ALA A 155 13.79 -1.49 -8.80
C ALA A 155 12.81 -1.08 -9.92
N GLY A 156 13.27 -0.32 -10.93
CA GLY A 156 12.42 0.18 -12.03
C GLY A 156 11.21 1.00 -11.54
N SER A 157 11.28 1.59 -10.35
CA SER A 157 10.14 2.14 -9.60
C SER A 157 9.44 3.33 -10.28
N ARG A 158 9.96 3.84 -11.38
CA ARG A 158 9.33 4.86 -12.23
C ARG A 158 8.59 4.27 -13.42
N ASN A 159 8.88 3.01 -13.77
CA ASN A 159 8.27 2.36 -14.91
C ASN A 159 6.93 1.79 -14.48
N ARG A 160 5.88 2.24 -15.11
CA ARG A 160 4.54 1.67 -14.93
C ARG A 160 4.17 0.87 -16.16
N LYS A 161 3.51 -0.27 -15.95
CA LYS A 161 2.97 -1.05 -17.06
C LYS A 161 2.03 -0.18 -17.89
N PRO A 162 1.95 -0.43 -19.19
CA PRO A 162 0.95 0.18 -20.05
C PRO A 162 -0.46 -0.05 -19.49
N TRP A 163 -1.34 0.89 -19.74
CA TRP A 163 -2.74 0.81 -19.32
C TRP A 163 -3.40 -0.50 -19.79
N ASN A 164 -3.19 -0.87 -21.03
CA ASN A 164 -3.76 -2.05 -21.67
C ASN A 164 -3.29 -3.40 -21.08
N ASP A 165 -2.22 -3.39 -20.30
CA ASP A 165 -1.72 -4.58 -19.60
C ASP A 165 -2.41 -4.78 -18.24
N LEU A 166 -3.15 -3.79 -17.76
CA LEU A 166 -3.68 -3.73 -16.40
C LEU A 166 -5.20 -3.70 -16.33
N PHE A 167 -5.87 -3.08 -17.34
CA PHE A 167 -7.29 -2.79 -17.31
C PHE A 167 -8.02 -3.39 -18.49
N PHE A 168 -9.14 -4.05 -18.21
CA PHE A 168 -9.83 -4.92 -19.15
C PHE A 168 -11.34 -4.74 -19.11
N LYS A 169 -12.01 -5.13 -20.19
CA LYS A 169 -13.45 -5.36 -20.29
C LYS A 169 -13.78 -6.78 -19.79
N PRO A 170 -15.07 -7.15 -19.59
CA PRO A 170 -15.46 -8.47 -19.07
C PRO A 170 -14.96 -9.68 -19.88
N ASP A 171 -14.71 -9.50 -21.17
CA ASP A 171 -14.13 -10.51 -22.06
C ASP A 171 -12.59 -10.54 -22.05
N PHE A 172 -11.97 -9.79 -21.14
CA PHE A 172 -10.52 -9.59 -21.03
C PHE A 172 -9.86 -8.93 -22.25
N THR A 173 -10.61 -8.30 -23.13
CA THR A 173 -10.04 -7.33 -24.08
C THR A 173 -9.62 -6.05 -23.34
N SER A 174 -8.64 -5.33 -23.88
CA SER A 174 -8.13 -4.12 -23.24
C SER A 174 -9.20 -3.03 -23.13
N LEU A 175 -9.32 -2.43 -21.97
CA LEU A 175 -10.16 -1.27 -21.70
C LEU A 175 -9.40 0.00 -22.09
N SER A 176 -10.01 0.89 -22.90
CA SER A 176 -9.44 2.22 -23.15
C SER A 176 -9.69 3.17 -21.97
N LYS A 177 -8.95 4.29 -21.89
CA LYS A 177 -9.21 5.30 -20.87
C LYS A 177 -10.55 6.00 -21.08
N GLU A 178 -10.92 6.18 -22.32
CA GLU A 178 -12.19 6.79 -22.74
C GLU A 178 -13.37 5.90 -22.31
N ASP A 179 -13.26 4.59 -22.55
CA ASP A 179 -14.29 3.62 -22.16
C ASP A 179 -14.39 3.44 -20.65
N ALA A 180 -13.30 3.70 -19.90
CA ALA A 180 -13.32 3.67 -18.45
C ALA A 180 -14.14 4.80 -17.80
N GLY A 181 -14.44 5.87 -18.53
CA GLY A 181 -15.30 6.95 -18.10
C GLY A 181 -14.96 7.49 -16.71
N ILE A 182 -15.94 7.49 -15.80
CA ILE A 182 -15.77 7.99 -14.42
C ILE A 182 -14.74 7.22 -13.60
N PHE A 183 -14.42 5.98 -13.97
CA PHE A 183 -13.44 5.14 -13.29
C PHE A 183 -12.00 5.42 -13.71
N ALA A 184 -11.79 6.16 -14.81
CA ALA A 184 -10.46 6.34 -15.42
C ALA A 184 -9.42 6.90 -14.44
N GLU A 185 -9.79 7.89 -13.61
CA GLU A 185 -8.88 8.49 -12.61
C GLU A 185 -8.53 7.48 -11.52
N SER A 186 -9.51 6.73 -11.00
CA SER A 186 -9.28 5.74 -9.94
C SER A 186 -8.45 4.55 -10.44
N LEU A 187 -8.63 4.14 -11.68
CA LEU A 187 -7.77 3.14 -12.34
C LEU A 187 -6.34 3.66 -12.53
N GLU A 188 -6.17 4.94 -12.88
CA GLU A 188 -4.83 5.56 -12.94
C GLU A 188 -4.16 5.58 -11.57
N MET A 189 -4.91 5.83 -10.48
CA MET A 189 -4.37 5.77 -9.12
C MET A 189 -3.88 4.35 -8.76
N ILE A 190 -4.59 3.30 -9.16
CA ILE A 190 -4.09 1.92 -9.06
C ILE A 190 -2.78 1.76 -9.83
N ARG A 191 -2.71 2.21 -11.10
CA ARG A 191 -1.53 2.09 -11.96
C ARG A 191 -0.29 2.75 -11.34
N LEU A 192 -0.46 3.84 -10.59
CA LEU A 192 0.60 4.54 -9.88
C LEU A 192 1.00 3.88 -8.57
N GLY A 193 0.24 2.91 -8.08
CA GLY A 193 0.48 2.20 -6.84
C GLY A 193 1.88 1.59 -6.74
N PRO A 194 2.51 1.56 -5.56
CA PRO A 194 3.72 0.79 -5.34
C PRO A 194 3.42 -0.71 -5.31
N SER A 195 4.40 -1.52 -5.66
CA SER A 195 4.31 -2.98 -5.53
C SER A 195 5.69 -3.60 -5.31
N ALA A 196 5.70 -4.82 -4.79
CA ALA A 196 6.92 -5.58 -4.54
C ALA A 196 7.70 -5.74 -5.85
N SER A 197 8.97 -5.30 -5.84
CA SER A 197 9.84 -5.27 -7.03
C SER A 197 9.20 -4.59 -8.25
N ASN A 198 8.25 -3.66 -8.04
CA ASN A 198 7.47 -2.99 -9.08
C ASN A 198 6.71 -3.98 -10.01
N GLY A 199 6.29 -5.12 -9.46
CA GLY A 199 5.64 -6.21 -10.21
C GLY A 199 4.29 -5.86 -10.81
N GLN A 200 3.55 -4.95 -10.16
CA GLN A 200 2.22 -4.50 -10.60
C GLN A 200 1.32 -5.70 -10.95
N PRO A 201 0.98 -6.54 -9.94
CA PRO A 201 0.34 -7.85 -10.18
C PRO A 201 -1.14 -7.73 -10.52
N TRP A 202 -1.77 -6.60 -10.26
CA TRP A 202 -3.20 -6.38 -10.46
C TRP A 202 -3.62 -6.45 -11.91
N ARG A 203 -4.81 -7.01 -12.14
CA ARG A 203 -5.55 -7.00 -13.38
C ARG A 203 -6.99 -6.64 -13.03
N ILE A 204 -7.47 -5.55 -13.56
CA ILE A 204 -8.75 -4.97 -13.17
C ILE A 204 -9.70 -5.06 -14.36
N VAL A 205 -10.88 -5.61 -14.11
CA VAL A 205 -11.95 -5.71 -15.11
C VAL A 205 -13.05 -4.75 -14.70
N LEU A 206 -13.39 -3.83 -15.59
CA LEU A 206 -14.53 -2.93 -15.44
C LEU A 206 -15.73 -3.55 -16.17
N ASP A 207 -16.83 -3.76 -15.46
CA ASP A 207 -18.07 -4.35 -15.91
C ASP A 207 -19.23 -3.45 -15.46
N ASP A 208 -19.67 -2.56 -16.33
CA ASP A 208 -20.67 -1.52 -16.05
C ASP A 208 -20.40 -0.78 -14.73
N GLU A 209 -21.21 -1.03 -13.69
CA GLU A 209 -21.08 -0.41 -12.36
C GLU A 209 -20.20 -1.23 -11.41
N SER A 210 -19.55 -2.29 -11.89
CA SER A 210 -18.71 -3.17 -11.07
C SER A 210 -17.26 -3.14 -11.52
N THR A 211 -16.35 -3.14 -10.54
CA THR A 211 -14.91 -3.23 -10.78
C THR A 211 -14.38 -4.48 -10.10
N HIS A 212 -13.92 -5.45 -10.89
CA HIS A 212 -13.44 -6.74 -10.44
C HIS A 212 -11.92 -6.75 -10.37
N PHE A 213 -11.38 -7.13 -9.23
CA PHE A 213 -9.95 -7.17 -8.96
C PHE A 213 -9.44 -8.59 -9.09
N TYR A 214 -8.53 -8.80 -10.03
CA TYR A 214 -7.80 -10.04 -10.25
C TYR A 214 -6.32 -9.82 -10.01
N VAL A 215 -5.63 -10.90 -9.71
CA VAL A 215 -4.19 -10.91 -9.43
C VAL A 215 -3.45 -11.91 -10.30
N LYS A 216 -2.34 -11.48 -10.88
CA LYS A 216 -1.37 -12.38 -11.49
C LYS A 216 -0.44 -12.93 -10.42
N SER A 217 -0.58 -14.21 -10.12
CA SER A 217 0.24 -14.91 -9.11
C SER A 217 1.73 -14.85 -9.48
N ARG A 218 2.58 -14.88 -8.44
CA ARG A 218 4.03 -14.92 -8.57
C ARG A 218 4.59 -15.87 -7.50
N SER A 219 5.11 -17.01 -7.92
CA SER A 219 5.69 -18.02 -7.02
C SER A 219 6.78 -17.43 -6.12
N GLY A 220 6.71 -17.73 -4.82
CA GLY A 220 7.60 -17.20 -3.79
C GLY A 220 7.34 -15.76 -3.36
N TYR A 221 6.27 -15.14 -3.87
CA TYR A 221 5.86 -13.76 -3.54
C TYR A 221 4.39 -13.66 -3.11
N GLU A 222 3.78 -14.77 -2.70
CA GLU A 222 2.34 -14.87 -2.42
C GLU A 222 1.88 -13.78 -1.44
N THR A 223 2.53 -13.65 -0.29
CA THR A 223 2.21 -12.60 0.70
C THR A 223 2.40 -11.19 0.13
N MET A 224 3.49 -10.98 -0.65
CA MET A 224 3.76 -9.66 -1.23
C MET A 224 2.71 -9.27 -2.27
N VAL A 225 2.28 -10.23 -3.07
CA VAL A 225 1.25 -10.03 -4.09
C VAL A 225 -0.10 -9.67 -3.44
N ARG A 226 -0.46 -10.32 -2.32
CA ARG A 226 -1.66 -9.99 -1.53
C ARG A 226 -1.57 -8.58 -0.92
N LEU A 227 -0.42 -8.19 -0.38
CA LEU A 227 -0.17 -6.81 0.07
C LEU A 227 -0.33 -5.79 -1.08
N ASP A 228 0.24 -6.11 -2.25
CA ASP A 228 0.13 -5.27 -3.44
C ASP A 228 -1.34 -5.09 -3.87
N MET A 229 -2.17 -6.13 -3.73
CA MET A 229 -3.62 -6.02 -3.97
C MET A 229 -4.28 -5.10 -2.96
N GLY A 230 -3.95 -5.20 -1.67
CA GLY A 230 -4.43 -4.27 -0.65
C GLY A 230 -4.12 -2.80 -0.98
N ILE A 231 -2.92 -2.53 -1.51
CA ILE A 231 -2.54 -1.19 -2.00
C ILE A 231 -3.45 -0.75 -3.16
N ALA A 232 -3.70 -1.64 -4.13
CA ALA A 232 -4.55 -1.35 -5.27
C ALA A 232 -6.00 -1.04 -4.84
N LEU A 233 -6.54 -1.84 -3.90
CA LEU A 233 -7.86 -1.63 -3.29
C LEU A 233 -7.92 -0.26 -2.58
N CYS A 234 -6.88 0.11 -1.83
CA CYS A 234 -6.79 1.39 -1.13
C CYS A 234 -6.81 2.58 -2.09
N HIS A 235 -6.00 2.53 -3.13
CA HIS A 235 -5.94 3.61 -4.11
C HIS A 235 -7.27 3.79 -4.84
N PHE A 236 -7.91 2.69 -5.24
CA PHE A 236 -9.21 2.73 -5.90
C PHE A 236 -10.29 3.29 -4.97
N ASP A 237 -10.45 2.71 -3.80
CA ASP A 237 -11.50 3.07 -2.83
C ASP A 237 -11.44 4.55 -2.44
N LEU A 238 -10.24 5.03 -2.09
CA LEU A 238 -10.05 6.42 -1.68
C LEU A 238 -10.28 7.40 -2.84
N SER A 239 -9.87 7.05 -4.06
CA SER A 239 -10.07 7.92 -5.23
C SER A 239 -11.52 7.92 -5.72
N MET A 240 -12.25 6.80 -5.62
CA MET A 240 -13.69 6.79 -5.90
C MET A 240 -14.47 7.65 -4.90
N LYS A 241 -14.15 7.53 -3.60
CA LYS A 241 -14.75 8.38 -2.56
C LYS A 241 -14.45 9.87 -2.77
N GLU A 242 -13.25 10.21 -3.24
CA GLU A 242 -12.87 11.60 -3.56
C GLU A 242 -13.75 12.18 -4.67
N THR A 243 -14.11 11.39 -5.66
CA THR A 243 -15.00 11.82 -6.77
C THR A 243 -16.50 11.75 -6.42
N GLY A 244 -16.83 11.42 -5.17
CA GLY A 244 -18.21 11.37 -4.68
C GLY A 244 -18.92 10.05 -4.95
N PHE A 245 -18.24 9.04 -5.45
CA PHE A 245 -18.82 7.72 -5.68
C PHE A 245 -18.55 6.80 -4.48
N ASN A 246 -19.65 6.26 -3.94
CA ASN A 246 -19.61 5.23 -2.91
C ASN A 246 -20.01 3.88 -3.50
N GLY A 247 -19.50 2.81 -2.93
CA GLY A 247 -19.84 1.46 -3.32
C GLY A 247 -19.53 0.46 -2.23
N GLU A 248 -19.88 -0.78 -2.50
CA GLU A 248 -19.69 -1.89 -1.59
C GLU A 248 -18.61 -2.85 -2.10
N TRP A 249 -17.79 -3.33 -1.20
CA TRP A 249 -16.83 -4.40 -1.47
C TRP A 249 -17.43 -5.77 -1.17
N ARG A 250 -17.20 -6.72 -2.09
CA ARG A 250 -17.67 -8.11 -1.94
C ARG A 250 -16.58 -9.09 -2.40
N VAL A 251 -16.47 -10.20 -1.68
CA VAL A 251 -15.63 -11.34 -2.08
C VAL A 251 -16.53 -12.39 -2.71
N GLN A 252 -16.99 -12.12 -3.93
CA GLN A 252 -17.85 -13.01 -4.72
C GLN A 252 -17.38 -13.00 -6.16
N ASP A 253 -16.72 -14.09 -6.58
CA ASP A 253 -16.16 -14.23 -7.93
C ASP A 253 -17.27 -14.23 -9.01
N PRO A 254 -17.25 -13.26 -9.93
CA PRO A 254 -18.25 -13.18 -11.02
C PRO A 254 -18.07 -14.25 -12.10
N LYS A 255 -17.03 -15.11 -11.99
CA LYS A 255 -16.72 -16.20 -12.93
C LYS A 255 -16.45 -15.71 -14.37
N LEU A 256 -15.80 -14.55 -14.51
CA LEU A 256 -15.32 -14.09 -15.81
C LEU A 256 -14.18 -14.99 -16.35
N PRO A 257 -13.91 -14.98 -17.69
CA PRO A 257 -12.93 -15.87 -18.32
C PRO A 257 -11.48 -15.44 -18.02
N SER A 258 -11.10 -15.38 -16.76
CA SER A 258 -9.85 -14.83 -16.20
C SER A 258 -8.64 -15.77 -16.27
N SER A 259 -8.49 -16.56 -17.33
CA SER A 259 -7.49 -17.63 -17.46
C SER A 259 -6.17 -17.39 -16.73
N GLY A 260 -5.89 -18.18 -15.70
CA GLY A 260 -4.66 -18.13 -14.90
C GLY A 260 -4.53 -16.94 -13.92
N LEU A 261 -5.57 -16.12 -13.75
CA LEU A 261 -5.61 -15.05 -12.74
C LEU A 261 -6.42 -15.52 -11.52
N GLY A 262 -5.95 -15.13 -10.32
CA GLY A 262 -6.71 -15.30 -9.08
C GLY A 262 -7.69 -14.16 -8.90
N TYR A 263 -8.95 -14.44 -8.54
CA TYR A 263 -9.92 -13.44 -8.14
C TYR A 263 -9.60 -12.93 -6.72
N VAL A 264 -9.81 -11.64 -6.47
CA VAL A 264 -9.58 -11.03 -5.15
C VAL A 264 -10.87 -10.46 -4.58
N ALA A 265 -11.45 -9.45 -5.21
CA ALA A 265 -12.66 -8.78 -4.74
C ALA A 265 -13.36 -8.02 -5.87
N THR A 266 -14.59 -7.64 -5.62
CA THR A 266 -15.40 -6.76 -6.47
C THR A 266 -15.85 -5.54 -5.68
N TRP A 267 -15.64 -4.38 -6.26
CA TRP A 267 -16.33 -3.16 -5.86
C TRP A 267 -17.53 -2.93 -6.76
N ARG A 268 -18.67 -2.63 -6.17
CA ARG A 268 -19.89 -2.31 -6.90
C ARG A 268 -20.39 -0.94 -6.47
N ARG A 269 -20.67 -0.09 -7.43
CA ARG A 269 -21.28 1.22 -7.20
C ARG A 269 -22.64 1.07 -6.52
N GLY A 270 -22.88 1.89 -5.49
CA GLY A 270 -24.15 1.98 -4.76
C GLY A 270 -25.21 2.80 -5.50
#